data_3fd2560bb5cf6e1f4c85fcc01db3445d
#
_entry.id   3fd2560bb5cf6e1f4c85fcc01db3445d
#
_cell.length_a   1.000
_cell.length_b   1.000
_cell.length_c   1.000
_cell.angle_alpha   90.00
_cell.angle_beta   90.00
_cell.angle_gamma   90.00
#
_symmetry.space_group_name_H-M   'P 1'
#
loop_
_entity.id
_entity.type
_entity.pdbx_description
1 polymer ?
#
loop_
_entity_poly.entity_id
_entity_poly.type
_entity_poly.pdbx_seq_one_letter_code
_entity_poly.pdbx_strand_id
1 'polypeptide(L)'
;MYRDNTKVVKIGKCVIGGGNPILIQSMTNTHTEDVAATVAQIKELTKAGCEIIRCTVPTKEAALAIKEIKKQIEIPLVADIHFDYKMAIMAMENGADKIRINPGNIGGTDKIKAVVDVARERNIPIRVGVNSGSLEKDLIEKYGGVTAEGIVESALDKVKIIEDLGYDNLVVSIKSSDVMMCVKAHELIAKQTNHPLHVGITESGLSLIHISEPTRQAEISY
;
A
#
# COMPACT_ATOMS: atom_id res chain seq x y z
N MET A 1 4.85 -2.99 -23.33
CA MET A 1 5.32 -3.48 -21.98
C MET A 1 4.09 -3.77 -21.13
N TYR A 2 4.16 -4.66 -20.13
CA TYR A 2 3.02 -4.94 -19.22
C TYR A 2 2.50 -3.67 -18.54
N ARG A 3 3.41 -2.75 -18.17
CA ARG A 3 3.09 -1.49 -17.52
C ARG A 3 2.10 -0.62 -18.30
N ASP A 4 2.20 -0.63 -19.62
CA ASP A 4 1.39 0.25 -20.48
C ASP A 4 -0.06 -0.24 -20.60
N ASN A 5 -0.28 -1.54 -20.30
CA ASN A 5 -1.58 -2.20 -20.40
C ASN A 5 -2.30 -2.30 -19.04
N THR A 6 -1.78 -1.68 -17.98
CA THR A 6 -2.45 -1.68 -16.69
C THR A 6 -3.60 -0.68 -16.66
N LYS A 7 -4.60 -0.94 -15.80
CA LYS A 7 -5.68 0.01 -15.52
C LYS A 7 -5.12 1.35 -15.04
N VAL A 8 -5.82 2.41 -15.35
CA VAL A 8 -5.50 3.76 -14.86
C VAL A 8 -6.20 3.97 -13.52
N VAL A 9 -5.43 4.32 -12.49
CA VAL A 9 -5.93 4.59 -11.15
C VAL A 9 -5.60 6.02 -10.75
N LYS A 10 -6.63 6.77 -10.33
CA LYS A 10 -6.49 8.15 -9.86
C LYS A 10 -6.35 8.17 -8.33
N ILE A 11 -5.34 8.88 -7.81
CA ILE A 11 -5.07 9.05 -6.39
C ILE A 11 -5.00 10.55 -6.09
N GLY A 12 -6.10 11.11 -5.60
CA GLY A 12 -6.21 12.57 -5.50
C GLY A 12 -5.97 13.25 -6.84
N LYS A 13 -4.93 14.09 -6.94
CA LYS A 13 -4.52 14.76 -8.17
C LYS A 13 -3.55 13.94 -9.04
N CYS A 14 -3.05 12.83 -8.54
CA CYS A 14 -2.08 11.96 -9.23
C CYS A 14 -2.76 10.83 -9.97
N VAL A 15 -2.09 10.31 -11.01
CA VAL A 15 -2.56 9.19 -11.82
C VAL A 15 -1.44 8.18 -11.99
N ILE A 16 -1.75 6.90 -11.83
CA ILE A 16 -0.82 5.78 -12.04
C ILE A 16 -1.41 4.73 -12.98
N GLY A 17 -0.58 3.84 -13.50
CA GLY A 17 -0.99 2.81 -14.47
C GLY A 17 -1.16 3.37 -15.89
N GLY A 18 -1.49 2.51 -16.86
CA GLY A 18 -1.74 2.88 -18.26
C GLY A 18 -0.58 3.64 -18.93
N GLY A 19 0.67 3.29 -18.59
CA GLY A 19 1.86 3.98 -19.14
C GLY A 19 2.19 5.33 -18.48
N ASN A 20 1.37 5.84 -17.54
CA ASN A 20 1.66 7.07 -16.80
C ASN A 20 3.01 6.99 -16.05
N PRO A 21 3.64 8.13 -15.70
CA PRO A 21 4.89 8.16 -14.94
C PRO A 21 4.82 7.34 -13.63
N ILE A 22 5.95 6.78 -13.23
CA ILE A 22 6.09 6.13 -11.92
C ILE A 22 6.20 7.22 -10.87
N LEU A 23 5.35 7.14 -9.84
CA LEU A 23 5.32 8.10 -8.74
C LEU A 23 6.10 7.59 -7.53
N ILE A 24 6.77 8.52 -6.85
CA ILE A 24 7.54 8.24 -5.64
C ILE A 24 6.63 8.39 -4.43
N GLN A 25 6.48 7.29 -3.66
CA GLN A 25 5.74 7.28 -2.42
C GLN A 25 6.66 7.04 -1.22
N SER A 26 6.52 7.87 -0.19
CA SER A 26 7.16 7.67 1.12
C SER A 26 6.13 7.45 2.22
N MET A 27 6.60 7.27 3.44
CA MET A 27 5.78 7.05 4.63
C MET A 27 6.27 7.91 5.78
N THR A 28 5.34 8.49 6.56
CA THR A 28 5.69 9.16 7.81
C THR A 28 6.05 8.15 8.91
N ASN A 29 6.93 8.55 9.81
CA ASN A 29 7.26 7.81 11.03
C ASN A 29 6.77 8.52 12.30
N THR A 30 6.03 9.62 12.14
CA THR A 30 5.35 10.34 13.21
C THR A 30 4.06 9.63 13.63
N HIS A 31 3.58 9.90 14.83
CA HIS A 31 2.21 9.57 15.21
C HIS A 31 1.24 10.43 14.40
N THR A 32 0.32 9.81 13.67
CA THR A 32 -0.57 10.53 12.73
C THR A 32 -1.50 11.51 13.44
N GLU A 33 -1.86 11.25 14.68
CA GLU A 33 -2.62 12.14 15.56
C GLU A 33 -1.85 13.42 15.94
N ASP A 34 -0.53 13.42 15.89
CA ASP A 34 0.28 14.64 15.95
C ASP A 34 0.31 15.33 14.59
N VAL A 35 -0.71 16.11 14.33
CA VAL A 35 -0.90 16.81 13.06
C VAL A 35 0.29 17.70 12.71
N ALA A 36 0.84 18.42 13.70
CA ALA A 36 1.91 19.37 13.46
C ALA A 36 3.21 18.67 13.03
N ALA A 37 3.63 17.64 13.76
CA ALA A 37 4.80 16.86 13.44
C ALA A 37 4.63 16.12 12.09
N THR A 38 3.45 15.54 11.86
CA THR A 38 3.15 14.80 10.62
C THR A 38 3.18 15.73 9.41
N VAL A 39 2.55 16.90 9.48
CA VAL A 39 2.57 17.90 8.39
C VAL A 39 3.98 18.41 8.13
N ALA A 40 4.77 18.67 9.17
CA ALA A 40 6.16 19.10 9.03
C ALA A 40 6.97 18.06 8.25
N GLN A 41 6.90 16.79 8.65
CA GLN A 41 7.58 15.70 7.97
C GLN A 41 7.11 15.51 6.51
N ILE A 42 5.79 15.60 6.25
CA ILE A 42 5.26 15.50 4.88
C ILE A 42 5.83 16.61 4.00
N LYS A 43 5.92 17.85 4.50
CA LYS A 43 6.49 18.98 3.74
C LYS A 43 7.97 18.76 3.43
N GLU A 44 8.74 18.22 4.36
CA GLU A 44 10.16 17.85 4.14
C GLU A 44 10.29 16.77 3.06
N LEU A 45 9.50 15.69 3.17
CA LEU A 45 9.48 14.62 2.19
C LEU A 45 9.04 15.11 0.81
N THR A 46 8.06 16.02 0.75
CA THR A 46 7.61 16.64 -0.51
C THR A 46 8.74 17.45 -1.16
N LYS A 47 9.51 18.22 -0.39
CA LYS A 47 10.69 18.94 -0.88
C LYS A 47 11.78 17.99 -1.41
N ALA A 48 11.89 16.80 -0.81
CA ALA A 48 12.82 15.75 -1.24
C ALA A 48 12.32 14.96 -2.48
N GLY A 49 11.14 15.30 -3.04
CA GLY A 49 10.60 14.67 -4.24
C GLY A 49 9.52 13.59 -4.00
N CYS A 50 8.99 13.49 -2.78
CA CYS A 50 7.84 12.61 -2.51
C CYS A 50 6.58 13.16 -3.19
N GLU A 51 5.89 12.31 -3.94
CA GLU A 51 4.69 12.67 -4.70
C GLU A 51 3.40 12.12 -4.09
N ILE A 52 3.51 11.09 -3.26
CA ILE A 52 2.40 10.48 -2.51
C ILE A 52 2.90 10.14 -1.12
N ILE A 53 2.16 10.53 -0.08
CA ILE A 53 2.51 10.21 1.31
C ILE A 53 1.62 9.13 1.89
N ARG A 54 2.18 8.25 2.73
CA ARG A 54 1.44 7.25 3.49
C ARG A 54 1.58 7.51 4.98
N CYS A 55 0.45 7.53 5.69
CA CYS A 55 0.37 7.64 7.14
C CYS A 55 -0.31 6.40 7.72
N THR A 56 0.17 5.90 8.85
CA THR A 56 -0.51 4.81 9.58
C THR A 56 -1.75 5.35 10.30
N VAL A 57 -2.82 4.55 10.32
CA VAL A 57 -4.07 4.93 10.97
C VAL A 57 -4.51 3.82 11.93
N PRO A 58 -3.84 3.70 13.10
CA PRO A 58 -4.14 2.66 14.06
C PRO A 58 -5.32 2.99 14.97
N THR A 59 -5.67 4.27 15.15
CA THR A 59 -6.65 4.76 16.11
C THR A 59 -7.69 5.66 15.45
N LYS A 60 -8.77 5.93 16.17
CA LYS A 60 -9.81 6.88 15.77
C LYS A 60 -9.25 8.30 15.67
N GLU A 61 -8.39 8.67 16.59
CA GLU A 61 -7.73 9.97 16.64
C GLU A 61 -6.88 10.19 15.40
N ALA A 62 -6.10 9.18 15.01
CA ALA A 62 -5.32 9.20 13.76
C ALA A 62 -6.22 9.36 12.52
N ALA A 63 -7.36 8.64 12.47
CA ALA A 63 -8.30 8.77 11.37
C ALA A 63 -8.92 10.18 11.27
N LEU A 64 -9.25 10.79 12.39
CA LEU A 64 -9.79 12.16 12.46
C LEU A 64 -8.73 13.21 12.08
N ALA A 65 -7.46 12.97 12.45
CA ALA A 65 -6.35 13.87 12.16
C ALA A 65 -6.09 14.01 10.63
N ILE A 66 -6.46 13.01 9.82
CA ILE A 66 -6.33 13.07 8.35
C ILE A 66 -6.95 14.34 7.78
N LYS A 67 -8.13 14.74 8.28
CA LYS A 67 -8.83 15.95 7.81
C LYS A 67 -8.00 17.22 7.98
N GLU A 68 -7.34 17.36 9.13
CA GLU A 68 -6.52 18.54 9.42
C GLU A 68 -5.17 18.48 8.70
N ILE A 69 -4.60 17.28 8.54
CA ILE A 69 -3.38 17.06 7.73
C ILE A 69 -3.65 17.44 6.28
N LYS A 70 -4.74 16.95 5.68
CA LYS A 70 -5.11 17.20 4.28
C LYS A 70 -5.30 18.68 3.94
N LYS A 71 -5.71 19.52 4.89
CA LYS A 71 -5.80 20.97 4.68
C LYS A 71 -4.44 21.66 4.50
N GLN A 72 -3.36 21.03 4.95
CA GLN A 72 -2.04 21.62 5.07
C GLN A 72 -0.98 21.01 4.13
N ILE A 73 -1.36 19.98 3.36
CA ILE A 73 -0.49 19.28 2.42
C ILE A 73 -1.03 19.35 0.99
N GLU A 74 -0.14 19.28 0.02
CA GLU A 74 -0.51 19.34 -1.40
C GLU A 74 -0.55 17.97 -2.08
N ILE A 75 0.26 17.01 -1.58
CA ILE A 75 0.36 15.68 -2.17
C ILE A 75 -0.75 14.75 -1.66
N PRO A 76 -1.16 13.73 -2.44
CA PRO A 76 -2.14 12.75 -2.00
C PRO A 76 -1.70 11.98 -0.76
N LEU A 77 -2.66 11.69 0.13
CA LEU A 77 -2.46 10.94 1.36
C LEU A 77 -3.07 9.55 1.27
N VAL A 78 -2.26 8.54 1.58
CA VAL A 78 -2.67 7.14 1.70
C VAL A 78 -2.80 6.78 3.16
N ALA A 79 -3.98 6.32 3.58
CA ALA A 79 -4.21 5.78 4.91
C ALA A 79 -3.83 4.29 4.96
N ASP A 80 -2.90 3.93 5.84
CA ASP A 80 -2.44 2.56 6.04
C ASP A 80 -3.20 1.91 7.20
N ILE A 81 -4.08 0.97 6.88
CA ILE A 81 -4.97 0.30 7.82
C ILE A 81 -4.48 -1.13 8.04
N HIS A 82 -4.23 -1.49 9.29
CA HIS A 82 -3.69 -2.82 9.61
C HIS A 82 -4.78 -3.83 9.96
N PHE A 83 -5.74 -3.48 10.81
CA PHE A 83 -6.68 -4.46 11.36
C PHE A 83 -8.14 -3.99 11.40
N ASP A 84 -8.41 -2.74 11.78
CA ASP A 84 -9.77 -2.28 12.01
C ASP A 84 -10.38 -1.61 10.77
N TYR A 85 -11.40 -2.27 10.18
CA TYR A 85 -12.13 -1.77 9.02
C TYR A 85 -12.79 -0.40 9.26
N LYS A 86 -13.16 -0.08 10.52
CA LYS A 86 -13.76 1.22 10.87
C LYS A 86 -12.77 2.36 10.66
N MET A 87 -11.48 2.10 10.91
CA MET A 87 -10.43 3.10 10.65
C MET A 87 -10.28 3.37 9.15
N ALA A 88 -10.47 2.34 8.29
CA ALA A 88 -10.48 2.53 6.84
C ALA A 88 -11.64 3.46 6.41
N ILE A 89 -12.85 3.20 6.90
CA ILE A 89 -14.03 4.01 6.62
C ILE A 89 -13.80 5.43 7.08
N MET A 90 -13.44 5.63 8.35
CA MET A 90 -13.19 6.96 8.91
C MET A 90 -12.09 7.72 8.19
N ALA A 91 -11.01 7.05 7.78
CA ALA A 91 -9.94 7.68 7.02
C ALA A 91 -10.42 8.20 5.67
N MET A 92 -11.24 7.42 4.95
CA MET A 92 -11.85 7.84 3.69
C MET A 92 -12.82 9.01 3.88
N GLU A 93 -13.63 8.98 4.94
CA GLU A 93 -14.57 10.07 5.28
C GLU A 93 -13.84 11.37 5.64
N ASN A 94 -12.64 11.27 6.19
CA ASN A 94 -11.79 12.41 6.55
C ASN A 94 -10.83 12.85 5.42
N GLY A 95 -10.96 12.28 4.22
CA GLY A 95 -10.30 12.79 3.02
C GLY A 95 -9.01 12.08 2.62
N ALA A 96 -8.80 10.84 3.04
CA ALA A 96 -7.74 10.02 2.48
C ALA A 96 -7.97 9.78 0.97
N ASP A 97 -6.94 9.95 0.16
CA ASP A 97 -7.02 9.80 -1.31
C ASP A 97 -6.87 8.34 -1.78
N LYS A 98 -6.36 7.48 -0.92
CA LYS A 98 -6.22 6.03 -1.12
C LYS A 98 -6.15 5.35 0.24
N ILE A 99 -6.64 4.14 0.35
CA ILE A 99 -6.38 3.29 1.51
C ILE A 99 -5.48 2.11 1.15
N ARG A 100 -4.71 1.63 2.13
CA ARG A 100 -3.99 0.37 2.05
C ARG A 100 -4.55 -0.58 3.08
N ILE A 101 -4.96 -1.74 2.65
CA ILE A 101 -5.43 -2.82 3.50
C ILE A 101 -4.78 -4.16 3.13
N ASN A 102 -4.78 -5.09 4.07
CA ASN A 102 -4.67 -6.51 3.78
C ASN A 102 -6.03 -7.14 4.11
N PRO A 103 -6.82 -7.57 3.12
CA PRO A 103 -8.14 -8.16 3.35
C PRO A 103 -8.13 -9.29 4.37
N GLY A 104 -7.06 -10.10 4.42
CA GLY A 104 -6.90 -11.17 5.41
C GLY A 104 -6.82 -10.69 6.87
N ASN A 105 -6.44 -9.43 7.11
CA ASN A 105 -6.32 -8.87 8.45
C ASN A 105 -7.55 -8.04 8.88
N ILE A 106 -8.35 -7.59 7.92
CA ILE A 106 -9.52 -6.72 8.18
C ILE A 106 -10.68 -7.52 8.83
N GLY A 107 -10.74 -8.83 8.55
CA GLY A 107 -11.75 -9.73 9.09
C GLY A 107 -12.69 -10.26 8.01
N GLY A 108 -13.91 -10.66 8.42
CA GLY A 108 -14.87 -11.31 7.51
C GLY A 108 -15.30 -10.45 6.33
N THR A 109 -15.91 -11.11 5.33
CA THR A 109 -16.38 -10.51 4.07
C THR A 109 -17.31 -9.32 4.29
N ASP A 110 -18.14 -9.32 5.34
CA ASP A 110 -19.02 -8.20 5.68
C ASP A 110 -18.25 -6.91 5.97
N LYS A 111 -17.13 -7.02 6.67
CA LYS A 111 -16.27 -5.87 7.00
C LYS A 111 -15.55 -5.34 5.77
N ILE A 112 -15.06 -6.26 4.92
CA ILE A 112 -14.44 -5.88 3.63
C ILE A 112 -15.47 -5.20 2.75
N LYS A 113 -16.70 -5.74 2.69
CA LYS A 113 -17.82 -5.13 1.94
C LYS A 113 -18.10 -3.71 2.42
N ALA A 114 -18.17 -3.47 3.72
CA ALA A 114 -18.39 -2.13 4.28
C ALA A 114 -17.31 -1.14 3.83
N VAL A 115 -16.03 -1.55 3.81
CA VAL A 115 -14.93 -0.72 3.30
C VAL A 115 -15.07 -0.45 1.81
N VAL A 116 -15.39 -1.48 1.03
CA VAL A 116 -15.56 -1.39 -0.43
C VAL A 116 -16.73 -0.49 -0.80
N ASP A 117 -17.84 -0.54 -0.07
CA ASP A 117 -19.01 0.29 -0.32
C ASP A 117 -18.68 1.79 -0.16
N VAL A 118 -17.96 2.16 0.90
CA VAL A 118 -17.49 3.55 1.09
C VAL A 118 -16.44 3.95 0.06
N ALA A 119 -15.51 3.05 -0.28
CA ALA A 119 -14.51 3.31 -1.31
C ALA A 119 -15.15 3.56 -2.68
N ARG A 120 -16.21 2.79 -3.02
CA ARG A 120 -16.99 2.95 -4.25
C ARG A 120 -17.73 4.28 -4.28
N GLU A 121 -18.45 4.63 -3.21
CA GLU A 121 -19.19 5.89 -3.09
C GLU A 121 -18.28 7.11 -3.32
N ARG A 122 -17.06 7.04 -2.78
CA ARG A 122 -16.09 8.15 -2.83
C ARG A 122 -15.07 8.03 -3.96
N ASN A 123 -15.13 6.95 -4.75
CA ASN A 123 -14.16 6.62 -5.80
C ASN A 123 -12.69 6.59 -5.31
N ILE A 124 -12.47 6.04 -4.13
CA ILE A 124 -11.16 5.98 -3.48
C ILE A 124 -10.48 4.64 -3.79
N PRO A 125 -9.32 4.61 -4.44
CA PRO A 125 -8.63 3.37 -4.76
C PRO A 125 -8.17 2.63 -3.50
N ILE A 126 -8.25 1.29 -3.57
CA ILE A 126 -7.78 0.40 -2.52
C ILE A 126 -6.47 -0.25 -2.95
N ARG A 127 -5.44 -0.15 -2.12
CA ARG A 127 -4.22 -0.93 -2.30
C ARG A 127 -4.29 -2.21 -1.47
N VAL A 128 -4.29 -3.34 -2.17
CA VAL A 128 -4.16 -4.66 -1.57
C VAL A 128 -2.67 -4.94 -1.34
N GLY A 129 -2.28 -5.12 -0.08
CA GLY A 129 -0.88 -5.36 0.29
C GLY A 129 -0.68 -6.74 0.88
N VAL A 130 0.27 -7.50 0.31
CA VAL A 130 0.69 -8.82 0.77
C VAL A 130 2.16 -8.80 1.11
N ASN A 131 2.54 -9.40 2.22
CA ASN A 131 3.92 -9.52 2.66
C ASN A 131 4.31 -11.00 2.81
N SER A 132 5.53 -11.36 2.45
CA SER A 132 6.05 -12.73 2.62
C SER A 132 5.98 -13.23 4.07
N GLY A 133 6.20 -12.34 5.04
CA GLY A 133 6.15 -12.68 6.47
C GLY A 133 4.74 -12.93 7.03
N SER A 134 3.68 -12.68 6.26
CA SER A 134 2.28 -12.91 6.66
C SER A 134 1.53 -13.80 5.66
N LEU A 135 2.26 -14.67 4.95
CA LEU A 135 1.66 -15.64 4.04
C LEU A 135 0.82 -16.67 4.81
N GLU A 136 -0.30 -17.06 4.23
CA GLU A 136 -1.24 -18.03 4.80
C GLU A 136 -0.59 -19.41 4.95
N LYS A 137 -0.94 -20.13 6.02
CA LYS A 137 -0.33 -21.44 6.35
C LYS A 137 -0.61 -22.51 5.28
N ASP A 138 -1.81 -22.50 4.73
CA ASP A 138 -2.21 -23.41 3.65
C ASP A 138 -1.40 -23.19 2.37
N LEU A 139 -1.07 -21.94 2.04
CA LEU A 139 -0.18 -21.62 0.94
C LEU A 139 1.28 -22.02 1.22
N ILE A 140 1.74 -21.85 2.47
CA ILE A 140 3.09 -22.32 2.88
C ILE A 140 3.18 -23.83 2.74
N GLU A 141 2.16 -24.57 3.18
CA GLU A 141 2.09 -26.04 3.03
C GLU A 141 2.01 -26.46 1.57
N LYS A 142 1.17 -25.80 0.77
CA LYS A 142 0.99 -26.08 -0.67
C LYS A 142 2.30 -25.93 -1.46
N TYR A 143 3.08 -24.90 -1.16
CA TYR A 143 4.30 -24.57 -1.91
C TYR A 143 5.59 -25.05 -1.23
N GLY A 144 5.49 -25.73 -0.08
CA GLY A 144 6.64 -26.24 0.66
C GLY A 144 7.50 -25.16 1.31
N GLY A 145 6.94 -23.97 1.54
CA GLY A 145 7.61 -22.80 2.12
C GLY A 145 7.08 -21.47 1.60
N VAL A 146 7.78 -20.39 1.95
CA VAL A 146 7.49 -19.06 1.41
C VAL A 146 8.13 -18.94 0.02
N THR A 147 7.31 -18.85 -1.01
CA THR A 147 7.75 -18.79 -2.41
C THR A 147 7.11 -17.62 -3.15
N ALA A 148 7.70 -17.20 -4.27
CA ALA A 148 7.15 -16.14 -5.11
C ALA A 148 5.76 -16.51 -5.64
N GLU A 149 5.56 -17.78 -6.02
CA GLU A 149 4.30 -18.32 -6.50
C GLU A 149 3.22 -18.26 -5.42
N GLY A 150 3.52 -18.66 -4.18
CA GLY A 150 2.61 -18.60 -3.05
C GLY A 150 2.20 -17.16 -2.70
N ILE A 151 3.16 -16.23 -2.72
CA ILE A 151 2.87 -14.81 -2.47
C ILE A 151 1.96 -14.23 -3.57
N VAL A 152 2.17 -14.59 -4.83
CA VAL A 152 1.35 -14.16 -5.96
C VAL A 152 -0.07 -14.71 -5.85
N GLU A 153 -0.23 -16.00 -5.53
CA GLU A 153 -1.55 -16.61 -5.32
C GLU A 153 -2.29 -15.89 -4.18
N SER A 154 -1.64 -15.69 -3.04
CA SER A 154 -2.20 -14.91 -1.92
C SER A 154 -2.65 -13.51 -2.34
N ALA A 155 -1.88 -12.81 -3.17
CA ALA A 155 -2.23 -11.48 -3.64
C ALA A 155 -3.45 -11.50 -4.57
N LEU A 156 -3.51 -12.45 -5.50
CA LEU A 156 -4.61 -12.58 -6.44
C LEU A 156 -5.91 -12.99 -5.75
N ASP A 157 -5.86 -13.90 -4.77
CA ASP A 157 -7.02 -14.29 -3.99
C ASP A 157 -7.62 -13.10 -3.23
N LYS A 158 -6.76 -12.25 -2.65
CA LYS A 158 -7.20 -11.04 -1.94
C LYS A 158 -7.75 -9.97 -2.87
N VAL A 159 -7.19 -9.83 -4.07
CA VAL A 159 -7.73 -8.97 -5.12
C VAL A 159 -9.10 -9.46 -5.53
N LYS A 160 -9.23 -10.77 -5.78
CA LYS A 160 -10.49 -11.40 -6.16
C LYS A 160 -11.62 -11.17 -5.14
N ILE A 161 -11.33 -11.21 -3.84
CA ILE A 161 -12.35 -10.91 -2.80
C ILE A 161 -12.98 -9.53 -3.03
N ILE A 162 -12.19 -8.53 -3.44
CA ILE A 162 -12.69 -7.18 -3.65
C ILE A 162 -13.37 -7.07 -5.03
N GLU A 163 -12.83 -7.72 -6.05
CA GLU A 163 -13.45 -7.77 -7.39
C GLU A 163 -14.81 -8.47 -7.37
N ASP A 164 -14.95 -9.55 -6.60
CA ASP A 164 -16.23 -10.27 -6.42
C ASP A 164 -17.30 -9.40 -5.73
N LEU A 165 -16.87 -8.35 -5.01
CA LEU A 165 -17.76 -7.31 -4.48
C LEU A 165 -18.09 -6.22 -5.52
N GLY A 166 -17.62 -6.35 -6.77
CA GLY A 166 -17.87 -5.42 -7.85
C GLY A 166 -17.04 -4.13 -7.77
N TYR A 167 -15.82 -4.19 -7.21
CA TYR A 167 -14.90 -3.04 -7.13
C TYR A 167 -13.54 -3.37 -7.69
N ASP A 168 -13.09 -2.62 -8.68
CA ASP A 168 -11.87 -2.89 -9.43
C ASP A 168 -10.87 -1.70 -9.48
N ASN A 169 -11.15 -0.63 -8.74
CA ASN A 169 -10.23 0.50 -8.57
C ASN A 169 -9.13 0.14 -7.57
N LEU A 170 -8.24 -0.76 -8.00
CA LEU A 170 -7.27 -1.45 -7.15
C LEU A 170 -5.83 -1.17 -7.57
N VAL A 171 -4.95 -1.24 -6.58
CA VAL A 171 -3.49 -1.28 -6.72
C VAL A 171 -2.98 -2.49 -5.96
N VAL A 172 -2.07 -3.27 -6.54
CA VAL A 172 -1.52 -4.46 -5.87
C VAL A 172 -0.09 -4.19 -5.41
N SER A 173 0.23 -4.63 -4.20
CA SER A 173 1.55 -4.48 -3.60
C SER A 173 1.99 -5.81 -3.01
N ILE A 174 3.13 -6.30 -3.46
CA ILE A 174 3.81 -7.47 -2.91
C ILE A 174 5.11 -7.00 -2.27
N LYS A 175 5.42 -7.54 -1.10
CA LYS A 175 6.68 -7.28 -0.39
C LYS A 175 7.32 -8.57 0.09
N SER A 176 8.63 -8.65 -0.03
CA SER A 176 9.46 -9.71 0.52
C SER A 176 10.75 -9.12 1.06
N SER A 177 11.29 -9.71 2.12
CA SER A 177 12.65 -9.44 2.60
C SER A 177 13.72 -10.01 1.67
N ASP A 178 13.39 -11.04 0.88
CA ASP A 178 14.25 -11.55 -0.18
C ASP A 178 14.01 -10.76 -1.47
N VAL A 179 15.07 -10.07 -1.95
CA VAL A 179 15.00 -9.21 -3.14
C VAL A 179 14.68 -10.01 -4.39
N MET A 180 15.32 -11.18 -4.57
CA MET A 180 15.12 -12.00 -5.78
C MET A 180 13.73 -12.62 -5.82
N MET A 181 13.21 -13.05 -4.66
CA MET A 181 11.82 -13.49 -4.53
C MET A 181 10.84 -12.35 -4.84
N CYS A 182 11.12 -11.13 -4.36
CA CYS A 182 10.31 -9.96 -4.64
C CYS A 182 10.27 -9.65 -6.15
N VAL A 183 11.41 -9.68 -6.83
CA VAL A 183 11.50 -9.49 -8.29
C VAL A 183 10.69 -10.55 -9.01
N LYS A 184 10.92 -11.85 -8.71
CA LYS A 184 10.18 -12.95 -9.33
C LYS A 184 8.67 -12.86 -9.12
N ALA A 185 8.24 -12.51 -7.90
CA ALA A 185 6.82 -12.33 -7.60
C ALA A 185 6.20 -11.19 -8.43
N HIS A 186 6.91 -10.07 -8.62
CA HIS A 186 6.43 -8.97 -9.46
C HIS A 186 6.36 -9.35 -10.94
N GLU A 187 7.32 -10.10 -11.46
CA GLU A 187 7.29 -10.61 -12.83
C GLU A 187 6.13 -11.59 -13.07
N LEU A 188 5.84 -12.44 -12.07
CA LEU A 188 4.75 -13.39 -12.14
C LEU A 188 3.40 -12.71 -12.10
N ILE A 189 3.18 -11.79 -11.13
CA ILE A 189 1.89 -11.12 -10.97
C ILE A 189 1.59 -10.16 -12.12
N ALA A 190 2.61 -9.50 -12.69
CA ALA A 190 2.46 -8.62 -13.84
C ALA A 190 1.85 -9.32 -15.07
N LYS A 191 1.99 -10.64 -15.16
CA LYS A 191 1.40 -11.46 -16.24
C LYS A 191 -0.03 -11.90 -15.96
N GLN A 192 -0.49 -11.78 -14.70
CA GLN A 192 -1.74 -12.36 -14.24
C GLN A 192 -2.78 -11.29 -13.85
N THR A 193 -2.39 -10.03 -13.74
CA THR A 193 -3.29 -8.92 -13.43
C THR A 193 -3.01 -7.70 -14.30
N ASN A 194 -4.04 -6.90 -14.54
CA ASN A 194 -3.94 -5.59 -15.18
C ASN A 194 -4.02 -4.43 -14.17
N HIS A 195 -4.04 -4.70 -12.88
CA HIS A 195 -3.95 -3.65 -11.86
C HIS A 195 -2.54 -3.06 -11.80
N PRO A 196 -2.39 -1.75 -11.56
CA PRO A 196 -1.09 -1.14 -11.31
C PRO A 196 -0.41 -1.79 -10.10
N LEU A 197 0.91 -2.00 -10.22
CA LEU A 197 1.72 -2.57 -9.15
C LEU A 197 2.40 -1.46 -8.35
N HIS A 198 2.39 -1.59 -7.03
CA HIS A 198 3.19 -0.78 -6.12
C HIS A 198 4.42 -1.59 -5.69
N VAL A 199 5.57 -1.20 -6.20
CA VAL A 199 6.85 -1.85 -5.89
C VAL A 199 7.47 -1.21 -4.66
N GLY A 200 7.95 -2.03 -3.72
CA GLY A 200 8.66 -1.57 -2.53
C GLY A 200 9.46 -2.70 -1.92
N ILE A 201 10.74 -2.47 -1.71
CA ILE A 201 11.71 -3.41 -1.12
C ILE A 201 12.33 -2.88 0.17
N THR A 202 11.62 -2.03 0.89
CA THR A 202 12.10 -1.41 2.13
C THR A 202 12.49 -2.42 3.22
N GLU A 203 11.86 -3.59 3.23
CA GLU A 203 12.19 -4.68 4.17
C GLU A 203 13.53 -5.35 3.87
N SER A 204 14.02 -5.26 2.63
CA SER A 204 15.30 -5.79 2.19
C SER A 204 16.42 -4.74 2.24
N GLY A 205 16.09 -3.50 2.63
CA GLY A 205 17.02 -2.37 2.67
C GLY A 205 17.30 -1.74 1.30
N LEU A 206 18.23 -0.80 1.29
CA LEU A 206 18.68 -0.12 0.08
C LEU A 206 19.87 -0.90 -0.50
N SER A 207 19.65 -1.68 -1.54
CA SER A 207 20.62 -2.64 -2.10
C SER A 207 22.00 -2.02 -2.42
N LEU A 208 22.04 -0.80 -2.96
CA LEU A 208 23.30 -0.12 -3.27
C LEU A 208 24.05 0.29 -1.99
N ILE A 209 23.36 0.79 -0.96
CA ILE A 209 23.96 1.16 0.32
C ILE A 209 24.43 -0.09 1.08
N HIS A 210 23.70 -1.19 1.00
CA HIS A 210 24.11 -2.46 1.62
C HIS A 210 25.35 -3.06 0.99
N ILE A 211 25.54 -2.88 -0.31
CA ILE A 211 26.70 -3.43 -1.02
C ILE A 211 27.92 -2.53 -0.86
N SER A 212 27.73 -1.20 -0.90
CA SER A 212 28.83 -0.23 -0.92
C SER A 212 29.21 0.34 0.43
N GLU A 213 28.25 0.39 1.38
CA GLU A 213 28.45 1.00 2.71
C GLU A 213 27.71 0.23 3.83
N PRO A 214 28.14 -1.00 4.16
CA PRO A 214 27.46 -1.84 5.15
C PRO A 214 27.41 -1.21 6.56
N THR A 215 28.28 -0.25 6.87
CA THR A 215 28.33 0.43 8.15
C THR A 215 27.17 1.43 8.35
N ARG A 216 26.65 2.03 7.28
CA ARG A 216 25.48 2.93 7.33
C ARG A 216 24.16 2.21 7.55
N GLN A 217 24.11 0.92 7.30
CA GLN A 217 22.91 0.11 7.53
C GLN A 217 22.48 0.12 9.00
N ALA A 218 23.43 0.13 9.92
CA ALA A 218 23.16 0.17 11.36
C ALA A 218 22.50 1.49 11.81
N GLU A 219 22.72 2.59 11.08
CA GLU A 219 22.18 3.91 11.39
C GLU A 219 20.77 4.15 10.79
N ILE A 220 20.38 3.35 9.79
CA ILE A 220 19.10 3.51 9.05
C ILE A 220 18.04 2.51 9.52
N SER A 221 18.39 1.56 10.38
CA SER A 221 17.50 0.49 10.87
C SER A 221 16.53 0.91 11.98
N TYR A 222 16.08 2.17 12.02
CA TYR A 222 15.11 2.68 12.99
C TYR A 222 13.83 3.19 12.33
#